data_994563dab413908fd63fde30848b6591
#
_entry.id   994563dab413908fd63fde30848b6591
#
_cell.length_a   1.000
_cell.length_b   1.000
_cell.length_c   1.000
_cell.angle_alpha   90.00
_cell.angle_beta   90.00
_cell.angle_gamma   90.00
#
_symmetry.space_group_name_H-M   'P 1'
#
loop_
_entity.id
_entity.type
_entity.pdbx_description
1 polymer ?
#
loop_
_entity_poly.entity_id
_entity_poly.type
_entity_poly.pdbx_seq_one_letter_code
_entity_poly.pdbx_strand_id
1 'polypeptide(L)'
;MELLENQNLNSNNLILSVIIFLGFLVFLIKKIDPNQFDFLKNPFKIKLYYQRYLIDRNFKIFDKFYLLIYSYILISISLFLSFFGKYFLDIPITIFNFLKISILLAIFMLLRSLNYIIILRIIKNWIILQQYWFHSLIFNFQSIFFLIVITTTLELNGFLTLKSFKYILVTFISLSIYFNLNALVKILKDSTKNFIYLFYYI
;
A
#
# COMPACT_ATOMS: atom_id res chain seq x y z
N MET A 1 -27.62 -23.12 -14.35
CA MET A 1 -27.75 -22.51 -13.02
C MET A 1 -26.65 -23.02 -12.09
N GLU A 2 -26.46 -24.33 -11.94
CA GLU A 2 -25.40 -24.95 -11.08
C GLU A 2 -23.98 -24.50 -11.39
N LEU A 3 -23.59 -24.26 -12.64
CA LEU A 3 -22.25 -23.79 -13.00
C LEU A 3 -21.96 -22.36 -12.50
N LEU A 4 -22.95 -21.50 -12.48
CA LEU A 4 -22.82 -20.11 -11.98
C LEU A 4 -22.79 -20.08 -10.45
N GLU A 5 -23.55 -20.95 -9.78
CA GLU A 5 -23.49 -21.10 -8.32
C GLU A 5 -22.11 -21.62 -7.86
N ASN A 6 -21.59 -22.64 -8.54
CA ASN A 6 -20.26 -23.17 -8.25
C ASN A 6 -19.14 -22.15 -8.47
N GLN A 7 -19.25 -21.31 -9.50
CA GLN A 7 -18.28 -20.22 -9.74
C GLN A 7 -18.34 -19.15 -8.65
N ASN A 8 -19.52 -18.77 -8.18
CA ASN A 8 -19.70 -17.80 -7.10
C ASN A 8 -19.18 -18.34 -5.75
N LEU A 9 -19.43 -19.62 -5.44
CA LEU A 9 -18.90 -20.26 -4.24
C LEU A 9 -17.37 -20.30 -4.24
N ASN A 10 -16.75 -20.64 -5.37
CA ASN A 10 -15.29 -20.66 -5.50
C ASN A 10 -14.67 -19.26 -5.36
N SER A 11 -15.31 -18.22 -5.92
CA SER A 11 -14.83 -16.85 -5.78
C SER A 11 -14.91 -16.34 -4.33
N ASN A 12 -16.00 -16.62 -3.63
CA ASN A 12 -16.17 -16.22 -2.23
C ASN A 12 -15.18 -16.93 -1.30
N ASN A 13 -14.92 -18.22 -1.52
CA ASN A 13 -13.92 -18.98 -0.77
C ASN A 13 -12.53 -18.43 -0.97
N LEU A 14 -12.17 -18.02 -2.20
CA LEU A 14 -10.89 -17.37 -2.48
C LEU A 14 -10.79 -16.04 -1.75
N ILE A 15 -11.80 -15.18 -1.83
CA ILE A 15 -11.83 -13.88 -1.15
C ILE A 15 -11.63 -14.07 0.35
N LEU A 16 -12.38 -14.98 0.98
CA LEU A 16 -12.26 -15.28 2.41
C LEU A 16 -10.85 -15.77 2.77
N SER A 17 -10.28 -16.68 1.98
CA SER A 17 -8.92 -17.20 2.20
C SER A 17 -7.87 -16.08 2.14
N VAL A 18 -7.99 -15.16 1.18
CA VAL A 18 -7.10 -14.02 1.05
C VAL A 18 -7.25 -13.06 2.23
N ILE A 19 -8.48 -12.81 2.71
CA ILE A 19 -8.72 -11.95 3.89
C ILE A 19 -8.09 -12.55 5.15
N ILE A 20 -8.26 -13.86 5.37
CA ILE A 20 -7.63 -14.56 6.50
C ILE A 20 -6.11 -14.43 6.42
N PHE A 21 -5.54 -14.61 5.23
CA PHE A 21 -4.10 -14.46 5.01
C PHE A 21 -3.62 -13.03 5.25
N LEU A 22 -4.37 -12.01 4.81
CA LEU A 22 -4.06 -10.60 5.10
C LEU A 22 -4.11 -10.31 6.61
N GLY A 23 -5.09 -10.86 7.34
CA GLY A 23 -5.15 -10.78 8.81
C GLY A 23 -3.92 -11.40 9.47
N PHE A 24 -3.48 -12.55 8.97
CA PHE A 24 -2.25 -13.19 9.44
C PHE A 24 -0.99 -12.34 9.17
N LEU A 25 -0.88 -11.70 8.01
CA LEU A 25 0.22 -10.77 7.73
C LEU A 25 0.23 -9.57 8.68
N VAL A 26 -0.93 -8.97 8.96
CA VAL A 26 -1.04 -7.88 9.95
C VAL A 26 -0.60 -8.33 11.34
N PHE A 27 -0.97 -9.54 11.75
CA PHE A 27 -0.49 -10.14 13.00
C PHE A 27 1.03 -10.31 13.02
N LEU A 28 1.63 -10.81 11.94
CA LEU A 28 3.10 -10.96 11.82
C LEU A 28 3.82 -9.61 11.87
N ILE A 29 3.31 -8.58 11.16
CA ILE A 29 3.87 -7.22 11.19
C ILE A 29 3.89 -6.71 12.63
N LYS A 30 2.77 -6.86 13.36
CA LYS A 30 2.67 -6.47 14.77
C LYS A 30 3.64 -7.25 15.66
N LYS A 31 3.85 -8.55 15.41
CA LYS A 31 4.73 -9.41 16.20
C LYS A 31 6.21 -9.07 16.02
N ILE A 32 6.63 -8.67 14.81
CA ILE A 32 8.04 -8.33 14.53
C ILE A 32 8.45 -7.05 15.25
N ASP A 33 7.66 -5.98 15.15
CA ASP A 33 7.92 -4.74 15.85
C ASP A 33 6.61 -4.05 16.27
N PRO A 34 6.13 -4.32 17.51
CA PRO A 34 4.90 -3.73 18.01
C PRO A 34 4.93 -2.20 18.05
N ASN A 35 6.11 -1.62 18.34
CA ASN A 35 6.27 -0.17 18.43
C ASN A 35 6.15 0.49 17.06
N GLN A 36 6.80 -0.08 16.03
CA GLN A 36 6.65 0.40 14.66
C GLN A 36 5.22 0.23 14.15
N PHE A 37 4.56 -0.88 14.49
CA PHE A 37 3.17 -1.12 14.13
C PHE A 37 2.20 -0.10 14.73
N ASP A 38 2.41 0.35 15.97
CA ASP A 38 1.57 1.37 16.59
C ASP A 38 1.70 2.74 15.90
N PHE A 39 2.84 3.04 15.31
CA PHE A 39 2.99 4.21 14.45
C PHE A 39 2.29 4.04 13.10
N LEU A 40 2.29 2.83 12.52
CA LEU A 40 1.57 2.54 11.28
C LEU A 40 0.07 2.76 11.38
N LYS A 41 -0.53 2.48 12.54
CA LYS A 41 -1.97 2.69 12.76
C LYS A 41 -2.37 4.16 12.78
N ASN A 42 -1.47 5.06 13.18
CA ASN A 42 -1.80 6.46 13.41
C ASN A 42 -1.11 7.38 12.41
N PRO A 43 -1.82 7.88 11.37
CA PRO A 43 -1.24 8.76 10.35
C PRO A 43 -0.69 10.07 10.91
N PHE A 44 -1.16 10.52 12.08
CA PHE A 44 -0.69 11.75 12.72
C PHE A 44 0.66 11.59 13.42
N LYS A 45 1.09 10.37 13.71
CA LYS A 45 2.38 10.07 14.38
C LYS A 45 3.54 9.84 13.41
N ILE A 46 3.36 10.00 12.11
CA ILE A 46 4.38 9.74 11.08
C ILE A 46 5.66 10.56 11.32
N LYS A 47 5.52 11.84 11.73
CA LYS A 47 6.68 12.70 12.04
C LYS A 47 7.52 12.15 13.20
N LEU A 48 6.87 11.65 14.25
CA LEU A 48 7.54 11.03 15.41
C LEU A 48 8.24 9.74 15.03
N TYR A 49 7.61 8.92 14.16
CA TYR A 49 8.20 7.70 13.65
C TYR A 49 9.50 8.00 12.89
N TYR A 50 9.47 8.98 12.00
CA TYR A 50 10.64 9.41 11.24
C TYR A 50 11.80 9.81 12.13
N GLN A 51 11.54 10.66 13.14
CA GLN A 51 12.55 11.10 14.08
C GLN A 51 13.16 9.94 14.88
N ARG A 52 12.36 8.93 15.23
CA ARG A 52 12.79 7.85 16.13
C ARG A 52 13.45 6.67 15.41
N TYR A 53 13.06 6.37 14.18
CA TYR A 53 13.47 5.14 13.50
C TYR A 53 14.31 5.34 12.24
N LEU A 54 14.20 6.50 11.59
CA LEU A 54 14.89 6.75 10.34
C LEU A 54 16.19 7.56 10.50
N ILE A 55 16.30 8.44 11.51
CA ILE A 55 17.49 9.23 11.75
C ILE A 55 18.58 8.37 12.38
N ASP A 56 18.24 7.50 13.33
CA ASP A 56 19.20 6.75 14.16
C ASP A 56 19.59 5.37 13.60
N ARG A 57 18.94 4.87 12.55
CA ARG A 57 19.20 3.53 11.98
C ARG A 57 19.56 3.61 10.51
N ASN A 58 20.58 2.85 10.11
CA ASN A 58 20.84 2.51 8.71
C ASN A 58 19.57 1.88 8.11
N PHE A 59 18.77 2.70 7.44
CA PHE A 59 17.51 2.30 6.84
C PHE A 59 17.75 1.22 5.78
N LYS A 60 17.26 0.02 6.06
CA LYS A 60 17.30 -1.10 5.12
C LYS A 60 15.92 -1.30 4.52
N ILE A 61 15.76 -0.97 3.24
CA ILE A 61 14.51 -1.14 2.49
C ILE A 61 14.00 -2.60 2.55
N PHE A 62 14.94 -3.56 2.62
CA PHE A 62 14.67 -5.00 2.70
C PHE A 62 14.67 -5.54 4.14
N ASP A 63 14.36 -4.71 5.14
CA ASP A 63 14.12 -5.23 6.47
C ASP A 63 12.83 -6.08 6.50
N LYS A 64 12.82 -7.11 7.34
CA LYS A 64 11.67 -8.06 7.48
C LYS A 64 10.35 -7.33 7.71
N PHE A 65 10.36 -6.27 8.49
CA PHE A 65 9.18 -5.46 8.76
C PHE A 65 8.60 -4.82 7.49
N TYR A 66 9.45 -4.19 6.67
CA TYR A 66 9.02 -3.56 5.43
C TYR A 66 8.64 -4.58 4.36
N LEU A 67 9.33 -5.72 4.29
CA LEU A 67 8.98 -6.80 3.36
C LEU A 67 7.57 -7.33 3.63
N LEU A 68 7.17 -7.48 4.90
CA LEU A 68 5.79 -7.90 5.23
C LEU A 68 4.75 -6.83 4.85
N ILE A 69 5.06 -5.55 5.05
CA ILE A 69 4.18 -4.47 4.61
C ILE A 69 4.02 -4.49 3.08
N TYR A 70 5.11 -4.69 2.33
CA TYR A 70 5.05 -4.83 0.88
C TYR A 70 4.21 -6.02 0.45
N SER A 71 4.38 -7.17 1.11
CA SER A 71 3.59 -8.37 0.83
C SER A 71 2.11 -8.12 1.10
N TYR A 72 1.78 -7.45 2.20
CA TYR A 72 0.41 -7.04 2.51
C TYR A 72 -0.17 -6.14 1.42
N ILE A 73 0.54 -5.08 1.03
CA ILE A 73 0.13 -4.14 -0.01
C ILE A 73 -0.07 -4.87 -1.35
N LEU A 74 0.88 -5.73 -1.73
CA LEU A 74 0.83 -6.49 -2.98
C LEU A 74 -0.42 -7.36 -3.07
N ILE A 75 -0.68 -8.17 -2.04
CA ILE A 75 -1.82 -9.10 -2.02
C ILE A 75 -3.14 -8.32 -2.00
N SER A 76 -3.19 -7.24 -1.23
CA SER A 76 -4.37 -6.38 -1.18
C SER A 76 -4.69 -5.72 -2.52
N ILE A 77 -3.68 -5.16 -3.20
CA ILE A 77 -3.88 -4.57 -4.53
C ILE A 77 -4.27 -5.65 -5.54
N SER A 78 -3.68 -6.85 -5.46
CA SER A 78 -4.03 -7.97 -6.34
C SER A 78 -5.49 -8.35 -6.20
N LEU A 79 -6.02 -8.40 -4.97
CA LEU A 79 -7.43 -8.66 -4.72
C LEU A 79 -8.33 -7.54 -5.27
N PHE A 80 -7.94 -6.29 -5.04
CA PHE A 80 -8.68 -5.15 -5.57
C PHE A 80 -8.71 -5.12 -7.11
N LEU A 81 -7.59 -5.42 -7.77
CA LEU A 81 -7.53 -5.54 -9.22
C LEU A 81 -8.32 -6.75 -9.75
N SER A 82 -8.45 -7.82 -8.96
CA SER A 82 -9.34 -8.93 -9.31
C SER A 82 -10.81 -8.50 -9.30
N PHE A 83 -11.22 -7.66 -8.35
CA PHE A 83 -12.54 -7.02 -8.39
C PHE A 83 -12.69 -6.09 -9.61
N PHE A 84 -11.67 -5.31 -9.92
CA PHE A 84 -11.67 -4.49 -11.14
C PHE A 84 -11.86 -5.35 -12.39
N GLY A 85 -11.14 -6.46 -12.51
CA GLY A 85 -11.31 -7.42 -13.59
C GLY A 85 -12.73 -7.96 -13.69
N LYS A 86 -13.35 -8.31 -12.55
CA LYS A 86 -14.73 -8.81 -12.48
C LYS A 86 -15.75 -7.77 -12.97
N TYR A 87 -15.64 -6.52 -12.51
CA TYR A 87 -16.67 -5.51 -12.74
C TYR A 87 -16.52 -4.72 -14.05
N PHE A 88 -15.31 -4.64 -14.62
CA PHE A 88 -15.05 -3.85 -15.85
C PHE A 88 -14.71 -4.70 -17.06
N LEU A 89 -14.19 -5.91 -16.86
CA LEU A 89 -13.67 -6.74 -17.94
C LEU A 89 -14.40 -8.09 -18.01
N ASP A 90 -15.37 -8.33 -17.14
CA ASP A 90 -16.11 -9.60 -16.98
C ASP A 90 -15.18 -10.82 -16.77
N ILE A 91 -14.00 -10.59 -16.16
CA ILE A 91 -13.03 -11.64 -15.87
C ILE A 91 -13.38 -12.26 -14.51
N PRO A 92 -13.65 -13.57 -14.43
CA PRO A 92 -14.01 -14.22 -13.17
C PRO A 92 -12.84 -14.19 -12.17
N ILE A 93 -13.17 -14.02 -10.88
CA ILE A 93 -12.19 -14.12 -9.80
C ILE A 93 -11.85 -15.59 -9.57
N THR A 94 -10.75 -16.04 -10.16
CA THR A 94 -10.20 -17.38 -10.02
C THR A 94 -8.81 -17.30 -9.38
N ILE A 95 -8.37 -18.39 -8.78
CA ILE A 95 -7.03 -18.47 -8.19
C ILE A 95 -5.93 -18.20 -9.22
N PHE A 96 -6.15 -18.64 -10.46
CA PHE A 96 -5.21 -18.47 -11.55
C PHE A 96 -5.09 -16.99 -11.99
N ASN A 97 -6.22 -16.29 -12.15
CA ASN A 97 -6.23 -14.87 -12.49
C ASN A 97 -5.65 -14.02 -11.35
N PHE A 98 -5.98 -14.35 -10.11
CA PHE A 98 -5.41 -13.70 -8.94
C PHE A 98 -3.88 -13.86 -8.88
N LEU A 99 -3.35 -15.06 -9.10
CA LEU A 99 -1.92 -15.32 -9.13
C LEU A 99 -1.22 -14.58 -10.27
N LYS A 100 -1.79 -14.55 -11.47
CA LYS A 100 -1.26 -13.76 -12.60
C LYS A 100 -1.11 -12.28 -12.25
N ILE A 101 -2.16 -11.68 -11.68
CA ILE A 101 -2.15 -10.29 -11.25
C ILE A 101 -1.09 -10.08 -10.16
N SER A 102 -1.01 -10.98 -9.18
CA SER A 102 -0.05 -10.91 -8.09
C SER A 102 1.40 -10.96 -8.57
N ILE A 103 1.72 -11.84 -9.51
CA ILE A 103 3.06 -11.96 -10.10
C ILE A 103 3.42 -10.69 -10.88
N LEU A 104 2.51 -10.19 -11.71
CA LEU A 104 2.72 -8.98 -12.50
C LEU A 104 2.96 -7.76 -11.59
N LEU A 105 2.18 -7.62 -10.54
CA LEU A 105 2.38 -6.58 -9.53
C LEU A 105 3.68 -6.75 -8.76
N ALA A 106 4.07 -7.96 -8.41
CA ALA A 106 5.34 -8.22 -7.74
C ALA A 106 6.52 -7.77 -8.58
N ILE A 107 6.52 -8.08 -9.88
CA ILE A 107 7.54 -7.62 -10.83
C ILE A 107 7.56 -6.08 -10.89
N PHE A 108 6.39 -5.44 -11.01
CA PHE A 108 6.29 -3.99 -11.04
C PHE A 108 6.82 -3.33 -9.75
N MET A 109 6.47 -3.88 -8.57
CA MET A 109 6.96 -3.37 -7.29
C MET A 109 8.46 -3.57 -7.12
N LEU A 110 9.02 -4.67 -7.60
CA LEU A 110 10.47 -4.91 -7.64
C LEU A 110 11.18 -3.89 -8.53
N LEU A 111 10.70 -3.68 -9.75
CA LEU A 111 11.27 -2.67 -10.67
C LEU A 111 11.21 -1.27 -10.06
N ARG A 112 10.09 -0.90 -9.45
CA ARG A 112 9.94 0.37 -8.75
C ARG A 112 10.94 0.52 -7.59
N SER A 113 11.15 -0.52 -6.80
CA SER A 113 12.10 -0.48 -5.68
C SER A 113 13.55 -0.41 -6.16
N LEU A 114 13.90 -1.08 -7.26
CA LEU A 114 15.22 -0.98 -7.89
C LEU A 114 15.49 0.44 -8.43
N ASN A 115 14.51 1.01 -9.15
CA ASN A 115 14.60 2.40 -9.61
C ASN A 115 14.81 3.36 -8.44
N TYR A 116 14.10 3.14 -7.34
CA TYR A 116 14.25 3.95 -6.13
C TYR A 116 15.67 3.86 -5.54
N ILE A 117 16.26 2.66 -5.48
CA ILE A 117 17.63 2.45 -4.98
C ILE A 117 18.65 3.17 -5.90
N ILE A 118 18.46 3.10 -7.22
CA ILE A 118 19.32 3.78 -8.20
C ILE A 118 19.26 5.30 -7.98
N ILE A 119 18.05 5.85 -7.85
CA ILE A 119 17.85 7.29 -7.61
C ILE A 119 18.48 7.72 -6.28
N LEU A 120 18.37 6.91 -5.23
CA LEU A 120 19.00 7.17 -3.93
C LEU A 120 20.53 7.28 -4.00
N ARG A 121 21.16 6.51 -4.89
CA ARG A 121 22.63 6.56 -5.09
C ARG A 121 23.07 7.81 -5.84
N ILE A 122 22.21 8.36 -6.71
CA ILE A 122 22.53 9.52 -7.54
C ILE A 122 22.31 10.83 -6.78
N ILE A 123 21.27 10.89 -5.93
CA ILE A 123 20.88 12.13 -5.24
C ILE A 123 21.60 12.24 -3.89
N LYS A 124 22.39 13.32 -3.73
CA LYS A 124 23.10 13.62 -2.46
C LYS A 124 22.16 13.79 -1.24
N ASN A 125 20.91 14.21 -1.45
CA ASN A 125 19.90 14.44 -0.39
C ASN A 125 18.99 13.21 -0.19
N TRP A 126 19.58 12.07 0.07
CA TRP A 126 18.88 10.79 0.27
C TRP A 126 17.86 10.81 1.43
N ILE A 127 18.06 11.66 2.44
CA ILE A 127 17.17 11.80 3.60
C ILE A 127 15.75 12.22 3.19
N ILE A 128 15.63 13.21 2.29
CA ILE A 128 14.34 13.73 1.81
C ILE A 128 13.57 12.65 1.04
N LEU A 129 14.29 11.90 0.22
CA LEU A 129 13.71 10.83 -0.58
C LEU A 129 13.23 9.66 0.30
N GLN A 130 13.98 9.32 1.35
CA GLN A 130 13.57 8.33 2.35
C GLN A 130 12.29 8.75 3.09
N GLN A 131 12.18 10.02 3.47
CA GLN A 131 10.97 10.56 4.10
C GLN A 131 9.75 10.38 3.20
N TYR A 132 9.88 10.74 1.93
CA TYR A 132 8.80 10.60 0.96
C TYR A 132 8.41 9.15 0.76
N TRP A 133 9.37 8.26 0.56
CA TRP A 133 9.13 6.85 0.37
C TRP A 133 8.39 6.24 1.57
N PHE A 134 8.86 6.54 2.76
CA PHE A 134 8.27 6.05 4.00
C PHE A 134 6.84 6.59 4.21
N HIS A 135 6.64 7.87 3.94
CA HIS A 135 5.32 8.48 4.01
C HIS A 135 4.33 7.82 3.02
N SER A 136 4.79 7.60 1.80
CA SER A 136 4.02 6.91 0.77
C SER A 136 3.69 5.46 1.17
N LEU A 137 4.66 4.74 1.76
CA LEU A 137 4.45 3.36 2.21
C LEU A 137 3.36 3.26 3.29
N ILE A 138 3.45 4.10 4.33
CA ILE A 138 2.46 4.11 5.41
C ILE A 138 1.08 4.48 4.90
N PHE A 139 1.00 5.52 4.09
CA PHE A 139 -0.26 5.94 3.50
C PHE A 139 -0.88 4.82 2.65
N ASN A 140 -0.08 4.17 1.79
CA ASN A 140 -0.55 3.06 0.98
C ASN A 140 -1.03 1.89 1.85
N PHE A 141 -0.32 1.55 2.92
CA PHE A 141 -0.74 0.50 3.83
C PHE A 141 -2.11 0.80 4.46
N GLN A 142 -2.30 2.00 4.97
CA GLN A 142 -3.55 2.41 5.63
C GLN A 142 -4.71 2.51 4.65
N SER A 143 -4.52 3.20 3.52
CA SER A 143 -5.57 3.43 2.54
C SER A 143 -6.02 2.12 1.88
N ILE A 144 -5.08 1.21 1.58
CA ILE A 144 -5.39 -0.11 1.03
C ILE A 144 -6.10 -0.98 2.06
N PHE A 145 -5.75 -0.89 3.35
CA PHE A 145 -6.47 -1.59 4.40
C PHE A 145 -7.96 -1.23 4.40
N PHE A 146 -8.30 0.07 4.43
CA PHE A 146 -9.68 0.51 4.38
C PHE A 146 -10.36 0.14 3.06
N LEU A 147 -9.67 0.27 1.94
CA LEU A 147 -10.18 -0.10 0.63
C LEU A 147 -10.61 -1.57 0.59
N ILE A 148 -9.74 -2.48 1.04
CA ILE A 148 -10.03 -3.92 1.05
C ILE A 148 -11.17 -4.24 2.00
N VAL A 149 -11.19 -3.70 3.21
CA VAL A 149 -12.29 -3.94 4.16
C VAL A 149 -13.63 -3.53 3.55
N ILE A 150 -13.72 -2.33 2.95
CA ILE A 150 -14.96 -1.84 2.35
C ILE A 150 -15.36 -2.71 1.14
N THR A 151 -14.45 -2.94 0.20
CA THR A 151 -14.78 -3.68 -1.03
C THR A 151 -15.15 -5.13 -0.75
N THR A 152 -14.43 -5.81 0.12
CA THR A 152 -14.72 -7.22 0.45
C THR A 152 -16.00 -7.37 1.26
N THR A 153 -16.30 -6.45 2.18
CA THR A 153 -17.56 -6.47 2.93
C THR A 153 -18.75 -6.27 2.00
N LEU A 154 -18.66 -5.33 1.06
CA LEU A 154 -19.73 -5.11 0.08
C LEU A 154 -19.88 -6.28 -0.87
N GLU A 155 -18.79 -6.90 -1.32
CA GLU A 155 -18.81 -8.08 -2.21
C GLU A 155 -19.47 -9.28 -1.53
N LEU A 156 -19.01 -9.63 -0.33
CA LEU A 156 -19.52 -10.79 0.40
C LEU A 156 -21.00 -10.67 0.79
N ASN A 157 -21.49 -9.45 0.98
CA ASN A 157 -22.92 -9.18 1.22
C ASN A 157 -23.73 -9.00 -0.07
N GLY A 158 -23.11 -9.12 -1.26
CA GLY A 158 -23.81 -8.94 -2.54
C GLY A 158 -24.19 -7.48 -2.86
N PHE A 159 -23.68 -6.50 -2.13
CA PHE A 159 -23.95 -5.07 -2.35
C PHE A 159 -22.95 -4.39 -3.27
N LEU A 160 -21.87 -5.07 -3.66
CA LEU A 160 -20.90 -4.50 -4.58
C LEU A 160 -21.46 -4.55 -6.01
N THR A 161 -21.78 -3.38 -6.54
CA THR A 161 -22.24 -3.18 -7.93
C THR A 161 -21.19 -2.43 -8.72
N LEU A 162 -21.26 -2.47 -10.05
CA LEU A 162 -20.37 -1.68 -10.91
C LEU A 162 -20.39 -0.18 -10.54
N LYS A 163 -21.56 0.36 -10.17
CA LYS A 163 -21.71 1.76 -9.78
C LYS A 163 -21.01 2.06 -8.46
N SER A 164 -21.23 1.24 -7.42
CA SER A 164 -20.57 1.41 -6.11
C SER A 164 -19.05 1.23 -6.22
N PHE A 165 -18.60 0.27 -7.03
CA PHE A 165 -17.17 0.06 -7.27
C PHE A 165 -16.50 1.25 -7.97
N LYS A 166 -17.16 1.88 -8.96
CA LYS A 166 -16.67 3.12 -9.59
C LYS A 166 -16.47 4.25 -8.56
N TYR A 167 -17.43 4.45 -7.67
CA TYR A 167 -17.31 5.47 -6.63
C TYR A 167 -16.14 5.18 -5.67
N ILE A 168 -15.98 3.94 -5.23
CA ILE A 168 -14.87 3.52 -4.36
C ILE A 168 -13.53 3.79 -5.07
N LEU A 169 -13.41 3.42 -6.33
CA LEU A 169 -12.20 3.59 -7.13
C LEU A 169 -11.85 5.08 -7.30
N VAL A 170 -12.82 5.93 -7.68
CA VAL A 170 -12.60 7.37 -7.85
C VAL A 170 -12.20 8.01 -6.52
N THR A 171 -12.87 7.66 -5.42
CA THR A 171 -12.55 8.17 -4.08
C THR A 171 -11.13 7.76 -3.67
N PHE A 172 -10.76 6.51 -3.89
CA PHE A 172 -9.41 6.01 -3.57
C PHE A 172 -8.33 6.72 -4.37
N ILE A 173 -8.51 6.88 -5.69
CA ILE A 173 -7.55 7.60 -6.54
C ILE A 173 -7.41 9.05 -6.09
N SER A 174 -8.53 9.74 -5.84
CA SER A 174 -8.54 11.14 -5.41
C SER A 174 -7.82 11.33 -4.06
N LEU A 175 -8.08 10.47 -3.09
CA LEU A 175 -7.39 10.46 -1.81
C LEU A 175 -5.89 10.17 -1.97
N SER A 176 -5.53 9.20 -2.80
CA SER A 176 -4.14 8.84 -3.06
C SER A 176 -3.35 10.00 -3.69
N ILE A 177 -3.94 10.68 -4.67
CA ILE A 177 -3.34 11.88 -5.29
C ILE A 177 -3.19 12.99 -4.25
N TYR A 178 -4.23 13.30 -3.49
CA TYR A 178 -4.23 14.35 -2.49
C TYR A 178 -3.13 14.14 -1.43
N PHE A 179 -3.03 12.94 -0.86
CA PHE A 179 -2.02 12.65 0.15
C PHE A 179 -0.60 12.64 -0.39
N ASN A 180 -0.38 12.10 -1.60
CA ASN A 180 0.95 12.13 -2.23
C ASN A 180 1.39 13.56 -2.56
N LEU A 181 0.49 14.41 -3.05
CA LEU A 181 0.80 15.83 -3.32
C LEU A 181 1.10 16.58 -2.01
N ASN A 182 0.30 16.38 -0.96
CA ASN A 182 0.55 17.00 0.34
C ASN A 182 1.87 16.55 0.95
N ALA A 183 2.23 15.27 0.83
CA ALA A 183 3.53 14.76 1.28
C ALA A 183 4.68 15.45 0.53
N LEU A 184 4.59 15.57 -0.80
CA LEU A 184 5.57 16.25 -1.64
C LEU A 184 5.73 17.73 -1.26
N VAL A 185 4.62 18.47 -1.16
CA VAL A 185 4.63 19.90 -0.80
C VAL A 185 5.27 20.11 0.57
N LYS A 186 4.94 19.27 1.55
CA LYS A 186 5.51 19.36 2.91
C LYS A 186 7.02 19.11 2.92
N ILE A 187 7.46 18.09 2.20
CA ILE A 187 8.88 17.73 2.09
C ILE A 187 9.66 18.83 1.37
N LEU A 188 9.12 19.39 0.29
CA LEU A 188 9.73 20.51 -0.43
C LEU A 188 9.84 21.76 0.46
N LYS A 189 8.81 22.06 1.25
CA LYS A 189 8.81 23.20 2.19
C LYS A 189 9.84 23.05 3.31
N ASP A 190 10.03 21.84 3.82
CA ASP A 190 11.05 21.55 4.83
C ASP A 190 12.47 21.56 4.22
N SER A 191 12.60 21.16 2.96
CA SER A 191 13.87 21.23 2.19
C SER A 191 14.29 22.67 1.89
N THR A 192 13.39 23.55 1.49
CA THR A 192 13.69 24.97 1.25
C THR A 192 14.11 25.69 2.51
N LYS A 193 13.51 25.36 3.67
CA LYS A 193 13.98 25.89 4.96
C LYS A 193 15.41 25.47 5.27
N ASN A 194 15.78 24.22 5.06
CA ASN A 194 17.15 23.73 5.27
C ASN A 194 18.14 24.38 4.28
N PHE A 195 17.70 24.69 3.05
CA PHE A 195 18.51 25.42 2.05
C PHE A 195 18.76 26.87 2.48
N ILE A 196 17.74 27.54 3.04
CA ILE A 196 17.84 28.91 3.55
C ILE A 196 18.78 28.93 4.78
N TYR A 197 18.72 27.97 5.68
CA TYR A 197 19.66 27.87 6.82
C TYR A 197 21.10 27.63 6.34
N LEU A 198 21.34 26.85 5.30
CA LEU A 198 22.67 26.67 4.70
C LEU A 198 23.23 27.97 4.11
N PHE A 199 22.39 28.82 3.52
CA PHE A 199 22.80 30.14 3.02
C PHE A 199 23.09 31.16 4.12
N TYR A 200 22.54 31.00 5.33
CA TYR A 200 22.84 31.87 6.48
C TYR A 200 24.11 31.47 7.23
N TYR A 201 24.67 30.27 6.99
CA TYR A 201 25.87 29.75 7.66
C TYR A 201 27.13 29.74 6.74
N ILE A 202 27.01 30.19 5.49
CA ILE A 202 28.13 30.46 4.60
C ILE A 202 28.34 31.98 4.52
#